data_9d83713caefbed821d0d9fd8da06dba8
#
_entry.id   9d83713caefbed821d0d9fd8da06dba8
#
_cell.length_a   1.000
_cell.length_b   1.000
_cell.length_c   1.000
_cell.angle_alpha   90.00
_cell.angle_beta   90.00
_cell.angle_gamma   90.00
#
_symmetry.space_group_name_H-M   'P 1'
#
loop_
_entity.id
_entity.type
_entity.pdbx_description
1 polymer ?
#
loop_
_entity_poly.entity_id
_entity_poly.type
_entity_poly.pdbx_seq_one_letter_code
_entity_poly.pdbx_strand_id
1 'polypeptide(L)' 'MDKLMQILFETTRTEYDELIWIMQHAEESAEKIEAQRARFKTAYGIIEQADLETEYEAWVKEKNS' A
#
# COMPACT_ATOMS: atom_id res chain seq x y z
N MET A 1 12.53 -0.71 14.58
CA MET A 1 11.58 -1.50 13.73
C MET A 1 12.32 -2.62 13.02
N ASP A 2 11.69 -3.79 12.96
CA ASP A 2 12.22 -4.92 12.21
C ASP A 2 12.37 -4.55 10.73
N LYS A 3 13.48 -4.95 10.13
CA LYS A 3 13.76 -4.65 8.73
C LYS A 3 12.69 -5.24 7.79
N LEU A 4 12.22 -6.46 8.09
CA LEU A 4 11.18 -7.08 7.30
C LEU A 4 9.86 -6.32 7.38
N MET A 5 9.51 -5.83 8.56
CA MET A 5 8.34 -4.97 8.73
C MET A 5 8.46 -3.70 7.91
N GLN A 6 9.64 -3.09 7.93
CA GLN A 6 9.88 -1.87 7.17
C GLN A 6 9.73 -2.11 5.67
N ILE A 7 10.29 -3.21 5.17
CA ILE A 7 10.15 -3.56 3.75
C ILE A 7 8.68 -3.77 3.40
N LEU A 8 7.94 -4.48 4.24
CA LEU A 8 6.52 -4.71 4.01
C LEU A 8 5.74 -3.41 3.97
N PHE A 9 6.00 -2.51 4.93
CA PHE A 9 5.32 -1.23 5.00
C PHE A 9 5.64 -0.35 3.80
N GLU A 10 6.91 -0.29 3.40
CA GLU A 10 7.32 0.48 2.24
C GLU A 10 6.71 -0.06 0.95
N THR A 11 6.68 -1.38 0.79
CA THR A 11 6.06 -2.01 -0.36
C THR A 11 4.57 -1.70 -0.43
N THR A 12 3.88 -1.82 0.69
CA THR A 12 2.44 -1.54 0.76
C THR A 12 2.17 -0.07 0.42
N ARG A 13 2.97 0.83 0.96
CA ARG A 13 2.79 2.26 0.70
C ARG A 13 3.05 2.60 -0.77
N THR A 14 4.07 1.99 -1.36
CA THR A 14 4.39 2.19 -2.78
C THR A 14 3.22 1.72 -3.66
N GLU A 15 2.65 0.56 -3.35
CA GLU A 15 1.52 0.05 -4.11
C GLU A 15 0.28 0.95 -3.94
N TYR A 16 0.08 1.50 -2.75
CA TYR A 16 -1.01 2.43 -2.50
C TYR A 16 -0.84 3.72 -3.30
N ASP A 17 0.37 4.29 -3.26
CA ASP A 17 0.66 5.54 -3.98
C ASP A 17 0.47 5.36 -5.48
N GLU A 18 0.89 4.21 -6.01
CA GLU A 18 0.72 3.89 -7.41
C GLU A 18 -0.77 3.78 -7.78
N LEU A 19 -1.56 3.17 -6.90
CA LEU A 19 -3.00 3.06 -7.11
C LEU A 19 -3.65 4.44 -7.17
N ILE A 20 -3.30 5.32 -6.25
CA ILE A 20 -3.84 6.68 -6.22
C ILE A 20 -3.45 7.43 -7.49
N TRP A 21 -2.19 7.29 -7.92
CA TRP A 21 -1.72 7.97 -9.15
C TRP A 21 -2.53 7.51 -10.36
N ILE A 22 -2.72 6.19 -10.51
CA ILE A 22 -3.48 5.65 -11.63
C ILE A 22 -4.92 6.12 -11.60
N MET A 23 -5.55 6.14 -10.43
CA MET A 23 -6.93 6.57 -10.28
C MET A 23 -7.12 8.06 -10.59
N GLN A 24 -6.08 8.87 -10.41
CA GLN A 24 -6.13 10.30 -10.71
C GLN A 24 -5.93 10.59 -12.20
N HIS A 25 -5.53 9.60 -12.98
CA HIS A 25 -5.30 9.75 -14.42
C HIS A 25 -6.45 9.06 -15.16
N ALA A 26 -7.46 9.85 -15.53
CA ALA A 26 -8.74 9.37 -16.05
C ALA A 26 -8.61 8.51 -17.32
N GLU A 27 -7.53 8.68 -18.06
CA GLU A 27 -7.28 7.91 -19.28
C GLU A 27 -6.79 6.50 -19.03
N GLU A 28 -6.47 6.14 -17.78
CA GLU A 28 -6.01 4.79 -17.49
C GLU A 28 -7.18 3.80 -17.58
N SER A 29 -6.89 2.60 -18.06
CA SER A 29 -7.92 1.59 -18.24
C SER A 29 -8.38 0.98 -16.93
N ALA A 30 -9.63 0.50 -16.92
CA ALA A 30 -10.16 -0.17 -15.73
C ALA A 30 -9.33 -1.41 -15.36
N GLU A 31 -8.77 -2.10 -16.35
CA GLU A 31 -7.93 -3.27 -16.13
C GLU A 31 -6.67 -2.92 -15.33
N LYS A 32 -6.05 -1.79 -15.65
CA LYS A 32 -4.85 -1.33 -14.93
C LYS A 32 -5.19 -0.97 -13.49
N ILE A 33 -6.32 -0.32 -13.28
CA ILE A 33 -6.77 0.06 -11.94
C ILE A 33 -7.02 -1.20 -11.11
N GLU A 34 -7.71 -2.19 -11.68
CA GLU A 34 -7.99 -3.44 -10.98
C GLU A 34 -6.72 -4.24 -10.67
N ALA A 35 -5.77 -4.28 -11.61
CA ALA A 35 -4.50 -4.96 -11.38
C ALA A 35 -3.72 -4.30 -10.26
N GLN A 36 -3.68 -2.97 -10.24
CA GLN A 36 -2.96 -2.25 -9.18
C GLN A 36 -3.66 -2.39 -7.83
N ARG A 37 -4.99 -2.37 -7.84
CA ARG A 37 -5.76 -2.59 -6.61
C ARG A 37 -5.47 -3.96 -6.02
N ALA A 38 -5.37 -4.99 -6.86
CA ALA A 38 -5.04 -6.34 -6.42
C ALA A 38 -3.66 -6.40 -5.77
N ARG A 39 -2.68 -5.68 -6.33
CA ARG A 39 -1.33 -5.61 -5.76
C ARG A 39 -1.35 -4.97 -4.38
N PHE A 40 -2.07 -3.87 -4.23
CA PHE A 40 -2.19 -3.21 -2.94
C PHE A 40 -2.87 -4.13 -1.93
N LYS A 41 -3.97 -4.77 -2.32
CA LYS A 41 -4.71 -5.67 -1.42
C LYS A 41 -3.87 -6.85 -0.98
N THR A 42 -3.02 -7.38 -1.85
CA THR A 42 -2.13 -8.49 -1.50
C THR A 42 -1.14 -8.05 -0.42
N ALA A 43 -0.50 -6.90 -0.60
CA ALA A 43 0.46 -6.38 0.36
C ALA A 43 -0.22 -6.02 1.69
N TYR A 44 -1.34 -5.31 1.62
CA TYR A 44 -2.08 -4.92 2.82
C TYR A 44 -2.67 -6.12 3.54
N GLY A 45 -3.05 -7.15 2.80
CA GLY A 45 -3.56 -8.39 3.38
C GLY A 45 -2.54 -9.07 4.30
N ILE A 46 -1.27 -8.99 3.97
CA ILE A 46 -0.21 -9.53 4.84
C ILE A 46 -0.17 -8.74 6.16
N ILE A 47 -0.31 -7.42 6.07
CA ILE A 47 -0.36 -6.55 7.26
C ILE A 47 -1.54 -6.93 8.14
N GLU A 48 -2.71 -7.16 7.53
CA GLU A 48 -3.91 -7.56 8.26
C GLU A 48 -3.74 -8.92 8.93
N GLN A 49 -3.18 -9.88 8.23
CA GLN A 49 -2.98 -11.22 8.77
C GLN A 49 -1.99 -11.25 9.92
N ALA A 50 -1.04 -10.32 9.92
CA ALA A 50 -0.03 -10.21 10.97
C ALA A 50 -0.47 -9.27 12.10
N ASP A 51 -1.69 -8.71 12.04
CA ASP A 51 -2.22 -7.76 13.03
C ASP A 51 -1.32 -6.52 13.17
N LEU A 52 -0.82 -6.03 12.05
CA LEU A 52 0.10 -4.88 12.03
C LEU A 52 -0.54 -3.59 11.52
N GLU A 53 -1.88 -3.55 11.43
CA GLU A 53 -2.57 -2.37 10.86
C GLU A 53 -2.28 -1.10 11.66
N THR A 54 -2.30 -1.19 12.99
CA THR A 54 -2.04 -0.03 13.85
C THR A 54 -0.62 0.49 13.66
N GLU A 55 0.34 -0.43 13.62
CA GLU A 55 1.75 -0.08 13.40
C GLU A 55 1.95 0.52 12.02
N TYR A 56 1.27 -0.02 11.02
CA TYR A 56 1.36 0.50 9.66
C TYR A 56 0.81 1.93 9.59
N GLU A 57 -0.34 2.17 10.20
CA GLU A 57 -0.94 3.50 10.22
C GLU A 57 -0.03 4.52 10.91
N ALA A 58 0.57 4.15 12.02
CA ALA A 58 1.51 5.01 12.73
C ALA A 58 2.74 5.32 11.86
N TRP A 59 3.25 4.31 11.18
CA TRP A 59 4.39 4.46 10.28
C TRP A 59 4.08 5.42 9.13
N VAL A 60 2.89 5.30 8.53
CA VAL A 60 2.46 6.18 7.45
C VAL A 60 2.35 7.62 7.94
N LYS A 61 1.79 7.82 9.13
CA LYS A 61 1.68 9.17 9.71
C LYS A 61 3.04 9.81 9.92
N GLU A 62 4.02 9.05 10.39
CA GLU A 62 5.38 9.56 10.57
C GLU A 62 5.99 10.00 9.23
N LYS A 63 5.77 9.21 8.18
CA LYS A 63 6.30 9.53 6.85
C LYS A 63 5.66 10.79 6.26
N ASN A 64 4.43 11.08 6.63
CA ASN A 64 3.68 12.21 6.10
C ASN A 64 3.83 13.50 6.92
N SER A 65 4.51 13.43 8.05
CA SER A 65 4.69 14.61 8.91
C SER A 65 5.94 15.41 8.58
#